data_1c94fcb37953ea1b36a0360acd4fb8da
#
_entry.id   1c94fcb37953ea1b36a0360acd4fb8da
#
_cell.length_a   1.000
_cell.length_b   1.000
_cell.length_c   1.000
_cell.angle_alpha   90.00
_cell.angle_beta   90.00
_cell.angle_gamma   90.00
#
_symmetry.space_group_name_H-M   'P 1'
#
loop_
_entity.id
_entity.type
_entity.pdbx_description
1 polymer ?
#
loop_
_entity_poly.entity_id
_entity_poly.type
_entity_poly.pdbx_seq_one_letter_code
_entity_poly.pdbx_strand_id
1 'polypeptide(L)' 'MKSLDKERRKLEKAGFTGQTLERAMELLERTNASILAELLVKMVTRQEKTPSMALHETEIKMRELEAKLGLSPKEPS' A
#
# COMPACT_ATOMS: atom_id res chain seq x y z
N MET A 1 16.66 -4.54 10.85
CA MET A 1 16.00 -3.61 10.08
C MET A 1 15.73 -4.09 8.71
N LYS A 2 14.52 -3.95 8.23
CA LYS A 2 14.22 -4.44 6.95
C LYS A 2 14.42 -3.42 5.91
N SER A 3 14.98 -3.78 4.81
CA SER A 3 15.14 -2.89 3.70
C SER A 3 13.98 -3.10 2.73
N LEU A 4 13.32 -2.04 2.37
CA LEU A 4 12.24 -2.11 1.41
C LEU A 4 12.66 -1.55 0.06
N ASP A 5 13.95 -1.60 -0.24
CA ASP A 5 14.45 -1.05 -1.48
C ASP A 5 13.86 -1.74 -2.72
N LYS A 6 13.69 -3.04 -2.65
CA LYS A 6 13.11 -3.76 -3.78
C LYS A 6 11.69 -3.32 -4.03
N GLU A 7 10.92 -3.25 -2.95
CA GLU A 7 9.53 -2.85 -3.06
C GLU A 7 9.41 -1.42 -3.54
N ARG A 8 10.29 -0.55 -3.05
CA ARG A 8 10.27 0.82 -3.49
C ARG A 8 10.51 0.94 -4.97
N ARG A 9 11.48 0.18 -5.48
CA ARG A 9 11.79 0.22 -6.90
C ARG A 9 10.62 -0.27 -7.74
N LYS A 10 9.94 -1.32 -7.28
CA LYS A 10 8.77 -1.80 -7.99
C LYS A 10 7.70 -0.73 -8.08
N LEU A 11 7.48 -0.03 -6.99
CA LEU A 11 6.48 1.02 -6.97
C LEU A 11 6.89 2.18 -7.87
N GLU A 12 8.17 2.54 -7.84
CA GLU A 12 8.63 3.61 -8.69
C GLU A 12 8.46 3.28 -10.16
N LYS A 13 8.74 2.05 -10.53
CA LYS A 13 8.56 1.64 -11.92
C LYS A 13 7.11 1.66 -12.32
N ALA A 14 6.21 1.45 -11.40
CA ALA A 14 4.78 1.50 -11.69
C ALA A 14 4.24 2.92 -11.71
N GLY A 15 5.07 3.90 -11.37
CA GLY A 15 4.61 5.28 -11.43
C GLY A 15 4.38 5.94 -10.09
N PHE A 16 4.67 5.26 -8.99
CA PHE A 16 4.51 5.85 -7.68
C PHE A 16 5.66 6.80 -7.42
N THR A 17 5.37 8.06 -7.20
CA THR A 17 6.39 9.06 -6.95
C THR A 17 5.92 10.05 -5.89
N GLY A 18 6.83 10.83 -5.36
CA GLY A 18 6.50 11.90 -4.43
C GLY A 18 5.76 11.40 -3.21
N GLN A 19 4.75 12.14 -2.82
CA GLN A 19 3.97 11.77 -1.64
C GLN A 19 3.25 10.45 -1.79
N THR A 20 2.80 10.15 -2.99
CA THR A 20 2.12 8.88 -3.22
C THR A 20 3.05 7.71 -2.91
N LEU A 21 4.30 7.83 -3.36
CA LEU A 21 5.27 6.80 -3.06
C LEU A 21 5.55 6.71 -1.57
N GLU A 22 5.68 7.84 -0.91
CA GLU A 22 5.97 7.82 0.52
C GLU A 22 4.84 7.22 1.33
N ARG A 23 3.61 7.55 0.98
CA ARG A 23 2.46 6.98 1.66
C ARG A 23 2.37 5.48 1.42
N ALA A 24 2.68 5.06 0.20
CA ALA A 24 2.71 3.63 -0.09
C ALA A 24 3.77 2.92 0.73
N MET A 25 4.94 3.53 0.85
CA MET A 25 6.01 2.93 1.65
C MET A 25 5.63 2.82 3.12
N GLU A 26 4.96 3.83 3.64
CA GLU A 26 4.48 3.75 5.02
C GLU A 26 3.52 2.59 5.21
N LEU A 27 2.64 2.41 4.23
CA LEU A 27 1.69 1.32 4.30
C LEU A 27 2.41 -0.02 4.25
N LEU A 28 3.44 -0.11 3.42
CA LEU A 28 4.22 -1.34 3.34
C LEU A 28 4.89 -1.68 4.65
N GLU A 29 5.35 -0.67 5.38
CA GLU A 29 6.01 -0.91 6.64
C GLU A 29 5.07 -1.48 7.69
N ARG A 30 3.79 -1.23 7.54
CA ARG A 30 2.81 -1.67 8.51
C ARG A 30 2.14 -2.99 8.14
N THR A 31 2.47 -3.53 7.00
CA THR A 31 1.84 -4.73 6.50
C THR A 31 2.88 -5.63 5.88
N ASN A 32 2.44 -6.61 5.10
CA ASN A 32 3.38 -7.46 4.39
C ASN A 32 3.83 -6.71 3.14
N ALA A 33 5.03 -6.16 3.21
CA ALA A 33 5.52 -5.28 2.15
C ALA A 33 5.54 -5.95 0.78
N SER A 34 5.99 -7.19 0.74
CA SER A 34 6.11 -7.89 -0.54
C SER A 34 4.76 -8.07 -1.22
N ILE A 35 3.78 -8.53 -0.46
CA ILE A 35 2.46 -8.78 -1.01
C ILE A 35 1.78 -7.48 -1.40
N LEU A 36 1.88 -6.48 -0.55
CA LEU A 36 1.20 -5.22 -0.81
C LEU A 36 1.82 -4.51 -2.00
N ALA A 37 3.14 -4.54 -2.13
CA ALA A 37 3.79 -3.92 -3.27
C ALA A 37 3.32 -4.56 -4.57
N GLU A 38 3.23 -5.89 -4.59
CA GLU A 38 2.74 -6.56 -5.78
C GLU A 38 1.31 -6.18 -6.09
N LEU A 39 0.49 -6.10 -5.06
CA LEU A 39 -0.91 -5.74 -5.27
C LEU A 39 -1.02 -4.35 -5.88
N LEU A 40 -0.29 -3.38 -5.35
CA LEU A 40 -0.34 -2.03 -5.87
C LEU A 40 0.15 -1.97 -7.32
N VAL A 41 1.23 -2.69 -7.62
CA VAL A 41 1.76 -2.70 -8.97
C VAL A 41 0.74 -3.31 -9.93
N LYS A 42 0.09 -4.39 -9.52
CA LYS A 42 -0.91 -5.02 -10.37
C LYS A 42 -2.09 -4.09 -10.64
N MET A 43 -2.50 -3.35 -9.63
CA MET A 43 -3.61 -2.43 -9.82
C MET A 43 -3.28 -1.37 -10.87
N VAL A 44 -2.04 -0.91 -10.86
CA VAL A 44 -1.63 0.09 -11.83
C VAL A 44 -1.43 -0.52 -13.21
N THR A 45 -0.76 -1.67 -13.29
CA THR A 45 -0.38 -2.21 -14.59
C THR A 45 -1.49 -3.01 -15.25
N ARG A 46 -2.31 -3.69 -14.46
CA ARG A 46 -3.36 -4.53 -15.04
C ARG A 46 -4.73 -3.90 -15.02
N GLN A 47 -5.04 -3.14 -14.00
CA GLN A 47 -6.36 -2.51 -13.90
C GLN A 47 -6.29 -1.06 -14.37
N GLU A 48 -5.14 -0.64 -14.85
CA GLU A 48 -4.98 0.70 -15.42
C GLU A 48 -5.39 1.81 -14.48
N LYS A 49 -5.16 1.61 -13.19
CA LYS A 49 -5.44 2.64 -12.22
C LYS A 49 -4.23 3.52 -12.04
N THR A 50 -4.46 4.75 -11.67
CA THR A 50 -3.33 5.61 -11.34
C THR A 50 -2.75 5.16 -10.01
N PRO A 51 -1.47 5.45 -9.75
CA PRO A 51 -0.89 5.08 -8.46
C PRO A 51 -1.67 5.66 -7.28
N SER A 52 -2.14 6.88 -7.41
CA SER A 52 -2.91 7.51 -6.34
C SER A 52 -4.21 6.75 -6.07
N MET A 53 -4.91 6.35 -7.12
CA MET A 53 -6.15 5.59 -6.95
C MET A 53 -5.88 4.20 -6.38
N ALA A 54 -4.83 3.55 -6.88
CA ALA A 54 -4.50 2.22 -6.37
C ALA A 54 -4.21 2.29 -4.87
N LEU A 55 -3.46 3.28 -4.44
CA LEU A 55 -3.14 3.43 -3.05
C LEU A 55 -4.38 3.72 -2.23
N HIS A 56 -5.22 4.62 -2.71
CA HIS A 56 -6.43 5.01 -2.01
C HIS A 56 -7.37 3.82 -1.81
N GLU A 57 -7.58 3.05 -2.86
CA GLU A 57 -8.45 1.89 -2.77
C GLU A 57 -7.90 0.84 -1.81
N THR A 58 -6.59 0.67 -1.82
CA THR A 58 -5.96 -0.28 -0.92
C THR A 58 -6.14 0.17 0.53
N GLU A 59 -5.98 1.45 0.78
CA GLU A 59 -6.17 1.97 2.13
C GLU A 59 -7.60 1.75 2.63
N ILE A 60 -8.57 1.97 1.75
CA ILE A 60 -9.96 1.75 2.11
C ILE A 60 -10.21 0.29 2.43
N LYS A 61 -9.70 -0.60 1.59
CA LYS A 61 -9.88 -2.03 1.83
C LYS A 61 -9.26 -2.48 3.13
N MET A 62 -8.12 -1.94 3.46
CA MET A 62 -7.47 -2.31 4.70
C MET A 62 -8.26 -1.85 5.90
N ARG A 63 -8.85 -0.68 5.83
CA ARG A 63 -9.71 -0.21 6.90
C ARG A 63 -10.93 -1.09 7.07
N GLU A 64 -11.50 -1.51 5.94
CA GLU A 64 -12.66 -2.38 5.99
C GLU A 64 -12.32 -3.72 6.61
N LEU A 65 -11.16 -4.26 6.26
CA LEU A 65 -10.74 -5.52 6.83
C LEU A 65 -10.49 -5.41 8.32
N GLU A 66 -9.87 -4.33 8.73
CA GLU A 66 -9.62 -4.11 10.15
C GLU A 66 -10.94 -4.01 10.92
N ALA A 67 -11.91 -3.33 10.35
CA ALA A 67 -13.21 -3.22 10.99
C ALA A 67 -13.91 -4.57 11.09
N LYS A 68 -13.83 -5.35 10.02
CA LYS A 68 -14.48 -6.65 10.03
C LYS A 68 -13.86 -7.60 11.02
N LEU A 69 -12.56 -7.53 11.17
CA LEU A 69 -11.87 -8.42 12.08
C LEU A 69 -11.89 -7.88 13.51
N GLY A 70 -12.44 -6.72 13.71
CA GLY A 70 -12.46 -6.14 15.04
C GLY A 70 -11.12 -5.63 15.50
N LEU A 71 -10.19 -5.43 14.56
CA LEU A 71 -8.89 -4.97 14.91
C LEU A 71 -8.85 -3.48 14.83
N SER A 72 -9.04 -2.82 15.91
CA SER A 72 -8.97 -1.41 15.90
C SER A 72 -7.59 -0.97 15.93
N PRO A 73 -7.20 -0.10 15.07
CA PRO A 73 -5.86 0.34 15.04
C PRO A 73 -5.52 1.01 16.30
N LYS A 74 -6.31 1.56 17.05
CA LYS A 74 -5.96 2.12 18.10
C LYS A 74 -6.94 2.40 18.88
N GLU A 75 -7.00 2.11 19.77
CA GLU A 75 -7.82 2.12 20.53
C GLU A 75 -7.63 2.92 21.55
N PRO A 76 -7.84 3.87 21.48
CA PRO A 76 -7.52 4.73 22.46
C PRO A 76 -8.23 4.33 23.60
N SER A 77 -8.95 3.83 23.68
CA SER A 77 -9.56 3.47 24.84
C SER A 77 -9.51 4.03 25.85
#